data_f3a8460a3c9f431e31fd25028a95d99f
#
_entry.id   f3a8460a3c9f431e31fd25028a95d99f
#
_cell.length_a   1.000
_cell.length_b   1.000
_cell.length_c   1.000
_cell.angle_alpha   90.00
_cell.angle_beta   90.00
_cell.angle_gamma   90.00
#
_symmetry.space_group_name_H-M   'P 1'
#
loop_
_entity.id
_entity.type
_entity.pdbx_description
1 polymer ?
#
loop_
_entity_poly.entity_id
_entity_poly.type
_entity_poly.pdbx_seq_one_letter_code
_entity_poly.pdbx_strand_id
1 'polypeptide(L)' 'MHRDVLESFPAGDPRGSWPAEEFARARRDEGTPAEVVMDLESDVFLVVVPRQSREPAS' A
#
# COMPACT_ATOMS: atom_id res chain seq x y z
N MET A 1 -7.54 -12.76 5.32
CA MET A 1 -6.55 -12.17 4.99
C MET A 1 -6.45 -10.86 5.55
N HIS A 2 -5.34 -10.47 6.07
CA HIS A 2 -5.17 -9.23 6.67
C HIS A 2 -4.12 -8.46 5.98
N ARG A 3 -4.20 -7.17 6.03
CA ARG A 3 -3.15 -6.37 5.55
C ARG A 3 -2.99 -5.23 6.48
N ASP A 4 -1.77 -4.75 6.70
CA ASP A 4 -1.54 -3.62 7.56
C ASP A 4 -1.50 -2.38 6.69
N VAL A 5 -2.35 -1.43 6.99
CA VAL A 5 -2.38 -0.18 6.23
C VAL A 5 -1.40 0.78 6.88
N LEU A 6 -0.37 1.17 6.12
CA LEU A 6 0.63 2.06 6.63
C LEU A 6 0.22 3.51 6.46
N GLU A 7 -0.47 3.81 5.36
CA GLU A 7 -0.83 5.19 5.09
C GLU A 7 -1.91 5.20 4.03
N SER A 8 -2.67 6.29 3.96
CA SER A 8 -3.65 6.45 2.91
C SER A 8 -3.49 7.84 2.31
N PHE A 9 -3.78 7.96 1.04
CA PHE A 9 -3.63 9.21 0.30
C PHE A 9 -4.87 9.42 -0.55
N PRO A 10 -5.38 10.63 -0.61
CA PRO A 10 -6.60 10.91 -1.38
C PRO A 10 -6.39 10.63 -2.86
N ALA A 11 -7.30 9.91 -3.47
CA ALA A 11 -7.18 9.59 -4.89
C ALA A 11 -7.42 10.83 -5.75
N GLY A 12 -8.09 11.82 -5.21
CA GLY A 12 -8.35 13.03 -5.99
C GLY A 12 -7.19 14.03 -6.03
N ASP A 13 -6.07 13.69 -5.40
CA ASP A 13 -4.93 14.56 -5.41
C ASP A 13 -4.45 14.76 -6.85
N PRO A 14 -4.10 15.97 -7.26
CA PRO A 14 -3.61 16.19 -8.62
C PRO A 14 -2.39 15.35 -8.98
N ARG A 15 -1.63 14.91 -8.00
CA ARG A 15 -0.48 14.07 -8.27
C ARG A 15 -0.87 12.61 -8.42
N GLY A 16 -2.15 12.28 -8.29
CA GLY A 16 -2.61 10.92 -8.48
C GLY A 16 -2.03 9.97 -7.46
N SER A 17 -1.48 8.87 -7.90
CA SER A 17 -0.94 7.87 -7.00
C SER A 17 0.49 8.16 -6.60
N TRP A 18 1.07 9.23 -7.11
CA TRP A 18 2.48 9.51 -6.90
C TRP A 18 2.88 9.55 -5.43
N PRO A 19 2.14 10.27 -4.55
CA PRO A 19 2.55 10.29 -3.16
C PRO A 19 2.53 8.91 -2.51
N ALA A 20 1.52 8.11 -2.87
CA ALA A 20 1.43 6.76 -2.32
C ALA A 20 2.58 5.90 -2.81
N GLU A 21 2.92 6.05 -4.07
CA GLU A 21 3.98 5.25 -4.64
C GLU A 21 5.34 5.63 -4.07
N GLU A 22 5.55 6.90 -3.82
CA GLU A 22 6.79 7.31 -3.21
C GLU A 22 6.89 6.79 -1.79
N PHE A 23 5.81 6.83 -1.05
CA PHE A 23 5.81 6.31 0.30
C PHE A 23 6.11 4.81 0.28
N ALA A 24 5.48 4.08 -0.62
CA ALA A 24 5.68 2.64 -0.71
C ALA A 24 7.11 2.32 -1.07
N ARG A 25 7.69 3.10 -1.99
CA ARG A 25 9.02 2.88 -2.39
C ARG A 25 9.98 3.07 -1.24
N ALA A 26 9.79 4.11 -0.43
CA ALA A 26 10.63 4.34 0.72
C ALA A 26 10.53 3.18 1.71
N ARG A 27 9.34 2.63 1.88
CA ARG A 27 9.17 1.50 2.78
C ARG A 27 9.89 0.27 2.23
N ARG A 28 9.80 0.06 0.93
CA ARG A 28 10.47 -1.07 0.33
C ARG A 28 12.00 -0.95 0.45
N ASP A 29 12.50 0.26 0.36
CA ASP A 29 13.92 0.49 0.52
C ASP A 29 14.38 0.16 1.93
N GLU A 30 13.48 0.22 2.88
CA GLU A 30 13.80 -0.12 4.25
C GLU A 30 13.60 -1.61 4.52
N GLY A 31 13.16 -2.34 3.56
CA GLY A 31 12.92 -3.77 3.73
C GLY A 31 11.48 -4.14 4.01
N THR A 32 10.58 -3.18 3.99
CA THR A 32 9.16 -3.45 4.23
C THR A 32 8.46 -3.66 2.91
N PRO A 33 7.81 -4.79 2.69
CA PRO A 33 7.17 -5.07 1.40
C PRO A 33 5.85 -4.33 1.25
N ALA A 34 5.91 -3.07 0.94
CA ALA A 34 4.74 -2.23 0.83
C ALA A 34 4.18 -2.23 -0.58
N GLU A 35 2.87 -2.13 -0.69
CA GLU A 35 2.19 -2.08 -1.97
C GLU A 35 1.16 -0.98 -1.96
N VAL A 36 0.86 -0.44 -3.12
CA VAL A 36 -0.16 0.58 -3.26
C VAL A 36 -1.40 -0.08 -3.84
N VAL A 37 -2.54 0.08 -3.18
CA VAL A 37 -3.79 -0.44 -3.69
C VAL A 37 -4.81 0.68 -3.70
N MET A 38 -5.77 0.60 -4.61
CA MET A 38 -6.82 1.59 -4.70
C MET A 38 -8.03 1.11 -3.94
N ASP A 39 -8.52 1.95 -3.03
CA ASP A 39 -9.74 1.65 -2.30
C ASP A 39 -10.86 2.45 -2.95
N LEU A 40 -11.67 1.78 -3.74
CA LEU A 40 -12.72 2.45 -4.49
C LEU A 40 -13.83 2.96 -3.60
N GLU A 41 -14.07 2.29 -2.52
CA GLU A 41 -15.10 2.73 -1.63
C GLU A 41 -14.78 4.03 -0.97
N SER A 42 -13.58 4.24 -0.53
CA SER A 42 -13.16 5.44 0.15
C SER A 42 -12.48 6.44 -0.77
N ASP A 43 -12.24 6.04 -2.00
CA ASP A 43 -11.61 6.88 -3.01
C ASP A 43 -10.23 7.35 -2.53
N VAL A 44 -9.45 6.42 -2.04
CA VAL A 44 -8.10 6.71 -1.57
C VAL A 44 -7.14 5.63 -2.07
N PHE A 45 -5.87 5.97 -2.11
CA PHE A 45 -4.84 4.98 -2.34
C PHE A 45 -4.30 4.56 -0.98
N LEU A 46 -4.19 3.27 -0.77
CA LEU A 46 -3.68 2.75 0.49
C LEU A 46 -2.31 2.16 0.27
N VAL A 47 -1.40 2.43 1.17
CA VAL A 47 -0.11 1.76 1.15
C VAL A 47 -0.19 0.69 2.22
N VAL A 48 -0.10 -0.56 1.79
CA VAL A 48 -0.35 -1.69 2.69
C VAL A 48 0.80 -2.67 2.65
N VAL A 49 0.95 -3.43 3.71
CA VAL A 49 1.85 -4.55 3.75
C VAL A 49 1.00 -5.80 3.76
N PRO A 50 1.00 -6.59 2.70
CA PRO A 50 0.19 -7.78 2.66
C PRO A 50 0.74 -8.77 3.67
N ARG A 51 -0.16 -9.33 4.48
CA ARG A 51 0.22 -10.28 5.41
C ARG A 51 0.15 -11.57 4.84
N GLN A 52 1.02 -12.03 4.09
CA GLN A 52 0.96 -13.26 3.48
C GLN A 52 1.46 -14.24 4.29
N SER A 53 0.91 -15.13 4.40
CA SER A 53 1.32 -16.09 5.19
C SER A 53 2.14 -16.89 4.52
N ARG A 54 2.90 -17.11 4.30
CA ARG A 54 3.61 -17.83 3.74
C ARG A 54 3.41 -19.02 3.87
N GLU A 55 3.10 -19.71 3.62
CA GLU A 55 2.74 -20.75 3.67
C GLU A 55 3.07 -21.43 3.10
N PRO A 56 3.37 -21.99 3.13
CA PRO A 56 3.78 -22.69 2.59
C PRO A 56 3.26 -23.54 2.11
N ALA A 57 2.95 -23.96 1.83
CA ALA A 57 2.46 -24.59 1.31
C ALA A 57 2.30 -25.05 1.20
N SER A 58 2.26 -25.24 1.31
CA SER A 58 2.12 -25.56 1.03
C SER A 58 2.20 -25.71 0.86
#